data_bd225f62ee89dea54de00fb6f23b9883
#
_entry.id   bd225f62ee89dea54de00fb6f23b9883
#
_cell.length_a   1.000
_cell.length_b   1.000
_cell.length_c   1.000
_cell.angle_alpha   90.00
_cell.angle_beta   90.00
_cell.angle_gamma   90.00
#
_symmetry.space_group_name_H-M   'P 1'
#
loop_
_entity.id
_entity.type
_entity.pdbx_description
1 polymer ?
#
loop_
_entity_poly.entity_id
_entity_poly.type
_entity_poly.pdbx_seq_one_letter_code
_entity_poly.pdbx_strand_id
1 'polypeptide(L)'
;MAAPRQFQLLIKPASADCNLRCDYCFYLRAHELYPEQKRHVMPEDVQEQMIRNLLEYRFPQTVFAWQGGEPTLCGLDFFQRAVELQQKYGASGQSVGNALQTNGILIDEDWCRLFHEYKFLIGLSLDGPQEVHDHFRINMSGRGSWDKVMHAAELMNRHRV
;
A
#
# COMPACT_ATOMS: atom_id res chain seq x y z
N MET A 1 0.75 32.41 15.78
CA MET A 1 0.32 31.02 16.06
C MET A 1 1.52 30.12 15.80
N ALA A 2 1.79 29.11 16.66
CA ALA A 2 2.86 28.15 16.44
C ALA A 2 2.55 27.33 15.15
N ALA A 3 3.57 27.05 14.34
CA ALA A 3 3.39 26.19 13.16
C ALA A 3 2.85 24.81 13.60
N PRO A 4 1.93 24.19 12.85
CA PRO A 4 1.40 22.89 13.21
C PRO A 4 2.55 21.87 13.24
N ARG A 5 2.53 20.97 14.24
CA ARG A 5 3.51 19.86 14.29
C ARG A 5 3.28 18.96 13.09
N GLN A 6 4.35 18.63 12.37
CA GLN A 6 4.30 17.71 11.26
C GLN A 6 3.83 16.32 11.73
N PHE A 7 2.94 15.69 10.98
CA PHE A 7 2.47 14.33 11.20
C PHE A 7 2.41 13.58 9.87
N GLN A 8 2.28 12.28 9.92
CA GLN A 8 2.11 11.41 8.77
C GLN A 8 0.84 10.57 8.93
N LEU A 9 0.23 10.21 7.81
CA LEU A 9 -0.91 9.31 7.79
C LEU A 9 -0.46 7.88 7.48
N LEU A 10 -0.97 6.96 8.27
CA LEU A 10 -0.94 5.54 8.00
C LEU A 10 -2.29 5.14 7.40
N ILE A 11 -2.31 4.86 6.11
CA ILE A 11 -3.52 4.76 5.31
C ILE A 11 -3.81 3.29 4.99
N LYS A 12 -5.03 2.84 5.28
CA LYS A 12 -5.49 1.47 5.06
C LYS A 12 -6.59 1.46 4.00
N PRO A 13 -6.24 1.57 2.70
CA PRO A 13 -7.22 1.76 1.65
C PRO A 13 -8.10 0.54 1.41
N ALA A 14 -7.59 -0.67 1.69
CA ALA A 14 -8.33 -1.93 1.64
C ALA A 14 -8.75 -2.44 3.04
N SER A 15 -8.70 -1.58 4.08
CA SER A 15 -8.97 -1.99 5.47
C SER A 15 -8.12 -3.20 5.90
N ALA A 16 -8.76 -4.30 6.30
CA ALA A 16 -8.13 -5.58 6.67
C ALA A 16 -8.15 -6.62 5.54
N ASP A 17 -8.70 -6.29 4.38
CA ASP A 17 -8.79 -7.23 3.26
C ASP A 17 -7.42 -7.63 2.76
N CYS A 18 -7.20 -8.93 2.58
CA CYS A 18 -5.94 -9.48 2.11
C CYS A 18 -6.18 -10.74 1.27
N ASN A 19 -5.31 -10.97 0.30
CA ASN A 19 -5.28 -12.19 -0.52
C ASN A 19 -4.39 -13.30 0.07
N LEU A 20 -3.76 -13.03 1.22
CA LEU A 20 -3.06 -14.02 2.06
C LEU A 20 -3.76 -14.22 3.41
N ARG A 21 -3.42 -15.32 4.07
CA ARG A 21 -3.86 -15.69 5.40
C ARG A 21 -2.64 -16.06 6.25
N CYS A 22 -1.81 -15.06 6.57
CA CYS A 22 -0.62 -15.28 7.37
C CYS A 22 -1.00 -15.60 8.83
N ASP A 23 -0.46 -16.66 9.41
CA ASP A 23 -0.88 -17.17 10.72
C ASP A 23 -0.72 -16.15 11.86
N TYR A 24 0.27 -15.29 11.78
CA TYR A 24 0.55 -14.26 12.80
C TYR A 24 -0.15 -12.93 12.53
N CYS A 25 -0.97 -12.82 11.46
CA CYS A 25 -1.55 -11.55 11.04
C CYS A 25 -2.66 -11.10 12.00
N PHE A 26 -2.47 -9.96 12.66
CA PHE A 26 -3.48 -9.40 13.55
C PHE A 26 -4.74 -8.88 12.84
N TYR A 27 -4.70 -8.74 11.51
CA TYR A 27 -5.88 -8.38 10.72
C TYR A 27 -6.84 -9.56 10.47
N LEU A 28 -6.44 -10.81 10.70
CA LEU A 28 -7.28 -11.99 10.41
C LEU A 28 -8.66 -11.93 11.08
N ARG A 29 -8.75 -11.34 12.28
CA ARG A 29 -10.01 -11.20 13.03
C ARG A 29 -10.79 -9.94 12.69
N ALA A 30 -10.20 -9.02 11.92
CA ALA A 30 -10.84 -7.73 11.63
C ALA A 30 -12.05 -7.87 10.69
N HIS A 31 -12.14 -8.95 9.91
CA HIS A 31 -13.34 -9.26 9.10
C HIS A 31 -14.59 -9.44 9.94
N GLU A 32 -14.46 -9.87 11.19
CA GLU A 32 -15.58 -10.07 12.12
C GLU A 32 -16.24 -8.76 12.53
N LEU A 33 -15.54 -7.62 12.36
CA LEU A 33 -16.03 -6.28 12.72
C LEU A 33 -17.02 -5.72 11.69
N TYR A 34 -16.98 -6.22 10.45
CA TYR A 34 -17.80 -5.72 9.34
C TYR A 34 -18.39 -6.87 8.51
N PRO A 35 -19.23 -7.73 9.10
CA PRO A 35 -19.68 -8.99 8.49
C PRO A 35 -20.53 -8.80 7.23
N GLU A 36 -21.14 -7.63 7.07
CA GLU A 36 -22.03 -7.34 5.95
C GLU A 36 -21.28 -6.91 4.68
N GLN A 37 -20.03 -6.51 4.80
CA GLN A 37 -19.23 -5.95 3.70
C GLN A 37 -18.15 -6.95 3.28
N LYS A 38 -18.29 -7.49 2.07
CA LYS A 38 -17.35 -8.52 1.55
C LYS A 38 -16.03 -7.94 1.02
N ARG A 39 -15.98 -6.68 0.70
CA ARG A 39 -14.81 -5.99 0.14
C ARG A 39 -14.79 -4.55 0.62
N HIS A 40 -13.64 -4.14 1.15
CA HIS A 40 -13.42 -2.80 1.64
C HIS A 40 -12.42 -2.10 0.71
N VAL A 41 -12.89 -1.09 0.01
CA VAL A 41 -12.04 -0.20 -0.79
C VAL A 41 -12.40 1.22 -0.40
N MET A 42 -11.39 2.05 -0.12
CA MET A 42 -11.60 3.46 0.18
C MET A 42 -12.33 4.14 -1.00
N PRO A 43 -13.49 4.78 -0.75
CA PRO A 43 -14.21 5.50 -1.79
C PRO A 43 -13.38 6.63 -2.41
N GLU A 44 -13.64 6.95 -3.66
CA GLU A 44 -12.88 7.97 -4.41
C GLU A 44 -12.97 9.37 -3.81
N ASP A 45 -14.14 9.74 -3.30
CA ASP A 45 -14.35 11.02 -2.63
C ASP A 45 -13.59 11.11 -1.30
N VAL A 46 -13.52 10.01 -0.56
CA VAL A 46 -12.72 9.91 0.67
C VAL A 46 -11.23 10.00 0.37
N GLN A 47 -10.77 9.31 -0.69
CA GLN A 47 -9.37 9.39 -1.14
C GLN A 47 -8.99 10.84 -1.51
N GLU A 48 -9.82 11.51 -2.32
CA GLU A 48 -9.57 12.88 -2.74
C GLU A 48 -9.58 13.86 -1.56
N GLN A 49 -10.57 13.75 -0.68
CA GLN A 49 -10.67 14.61 0.49
C GLN A 49 -9.49 14.43 1.44
N MET A 50 -9.06 13.19 1.67
CA MET A 50 -7.90 12.87 2.51
C MET A 50 -6.62 13.48 1.94
N ILE A 51 -6.34 13.27 0.64
CA ILE A 51 -5.14 13.78 -0.02
C ILE A 51 -5.14 15.31 0.02
N ARG A 52 -6.24 15.94 -0.36
CA ARG A 52 -6.41 17.38 -0.33
C ARG A 52 -6.15 17.94 1.06
N ASN A 53 -6.84 17.44 2.08
CA ASN A 53 -6.72 17.94 3.46
C ASN A 53 -5.28 17.83 3.98
N LEU A 54 -4.59 16.70 3.70
CA LEU A 54 -3.20 16.53 4.16
C LEU A 54 -2.26 17.53 3.47
N LEU A 55 -2.42 17.75 2.17
CA LEU A 55 -1.57 18.66 1.41
C LEU A 55 -1.84 20.14 1.71
N GLU A 56 -3.05 20.49 2.18
CA GLU A 56 -3.41 21.85 2.62
C GLU A 56 -2.61 22.31 3.86
N TYR A 57 -2.04 21.38 4.67
CA TYR A 57 -1.12 21.73 5.76
C TYR A 57 0.20 22.34 5.29
N ARG A 58 0.54 22.17 3.99
CA ARG A 58 1.78 22.73 3.39
C ARG A 58 3.06 22.31 4.11
N PHE A 59 3.11 21.10 4.66
CA PHE A 59 4.36 20.58 5.20
C PHE A 59 5.41 20.51 4.08
N PRO A 60 6.68 20.90 4.36
CA PRO A 60 7.74 20.83 3.36
C PRO A 60 7.93 19.44 2.76
N GLN A 61 7.68 18.40 3.56
CA GLN A 61 7.71 17.01 3.16
C GLN A 61 6.45 16.29 3.66
N THR A 62 5.77 15.58 2.77
CA THR A 62 4.58 14.79 3.08
C THR A 62 4.73 13.40 2.49
N VAL A 63 4.56 12.36 3.30
CA VAL A 63 4.59 10.97 2.86
C VAL A 63 3.23 10.32 3.13
N PHE A 64 2.65 9.72 2.09
CA PHE A 64 1.48 8.88 2.17
C PHE A 64 1.93 7.44 2.40
N ALA A 65 1.70 6.90 3.61
CA ALA A 65 2.10 5.54 3.98
C ALA A 65 0.91 4.58 3.83
N TRP A 66 0.90 3.83 2.74
CA TRP A 66 -0.15 2.87 2.39
C TRP A 66 0.15 1.50 2.97
N GLN A 67 -0.76 0.98 3.77
CA GLN A 67 -0.66 -0.36 4.35
C GLN A 67 -2.05 -0.91 4.72
N GLY A 68 -2.15 -1.83 5.66
CA GLY A 68 -3.39 -2.48 6.11
C GLY A 68 -3.34 -3.98 5.87
N GLY A 69 -4.41 -4.55 5.34
CA GLY A 69 -4.42 -5.92 4.84
C GLY A 69 -3.46 -6.05 3.64
N GLU A 70 -3.99 -5.96 2.42
CA GLU A 70 -3.16 -5.82 1.22
C GLU A 70 -3.64 -4.63 0.38
N PRO A 71 -2.91 -3.51 0.38
CA PRO A 71 -3.31 -2.30 -0.34
C PRO A 71 -3.48 -2.46 -1.84
N THR A 72 -2.71 -3.35 -2.48
CA THR A 72 -2.78 -3.59 -3.93
C THR A 72 -4.11 -4.21 -4.38
N LEU A 73 -4.94 -4.71 -3.45
CA LEU A 73 -6.32 -5.12 -3.74
C LEU A 73 -7.21 -3.97 -4.20
N CYS A 74 -6.84 -2.71 -3.92
CA CYS A 74 -7.54 -1.54 -4.46
C CYS A 74 -7.37 -1.38 -5.97
N GLY A 75 -6.37 -2.04 -6.55
CA GLY A 75 -6.04 -1.96 -7.97
C GLY A 75 -5.08 -0.82 -8.32
N LEU A 76 -4.48 -0.93 -9.50
CA LEU A 76 -3.49 0.03 -9.99
C LEU A 76 -4.09 1.44 -10.17
N ASP A 77 -5.32 1.52 -10.72
CA ASP A 77 -6.03 2.77 -10.98
C ASP A 77 -6.22 3.62 -9.72
N PHE A 78 -6.43 2.97 -8.56
CA PHE A 78 -6.52 3.66 -7.28
C PHE A 78 -5.23 4.44 -6.95
N PHE A 79 -4.07 3.84 -7.21
CA PHE A 79 -2.78 4.47 -6.92
C PHE A 79 -2.37 5.49 -7.99
N GLN A 80 -2.73 5.28 -9.26
CA GLN A 80 -2.59 6.28 -10.33
C GLN A 80 -3.40 7.53 -9.98
N ARG A 81 -4.68 7.35 -9.61
CA ARG A 81 -5.52 8.44 -9.13
C ARG A 81 -4.94 9.13 -7.89
N ALA A 82 -4.37 8.38 -6.94
CA ALA A 82 -3.72 8.99 -5.78
C ALA A 82 -2.60 9.95 -6.17
N VAL A 83 -1.75 9.55 -7.11
CA VAL A 83 -0.66 10.40 -7.61
C VAL A 83 -1.19 11.62 -8.36
N GLU A 84 -2.20 11.45 -9.22
CA GLU A 84 -2.86 12.57 -9.92
C GLU A 84 -3.43 13.60 -8.93
N LEU A 85 -4.09 13.13 -7.87
CA LEU A 85 -4.61 13.99 -6.81
C LEU A 85 -3.49 14.70 -6.02
N GLN A 86 -2.39 13.99 -5.77
CA GLN A 86 -1.21 14.60 -5.14
C GLN A 86 -0.60 15.68 -6.00
N GLN A 87 -0.52 15.49 -7.31
CA GLN A 87 -0.09 16.51 -8.27
C GLN A 87 -1.07 17.70 -8.32
N LYS A 88 -2.37 17.41 -8.30
CA LYS A 88 -3.43 18.44 -8.35
C LYS A 88 -3.41 19.36 -7.13
N TYR A 89 -3.21 18.79 -5.92
CA TYR A 89 -3.34 19.54 -4.65
C TYR A 89 -2.00 19.92 -4.02
N GLY A 90 -0.90 19.36 -4.48
CA GLY A 90 0.46 19.73 -4.05
C GLY A 90 0.80 21.17 -4.41
N ALA A 91 1.73 21.76 -3.69
CA ALA A 91 2.20 23.12 -3.93
C ALA A 91 3.68 23.15 -4.31
N SER A 92 4.07 24.22 -4.98
CA SER A 92 5.49 24.47 -5.28
C SER A 92 6.32 24.48 -3.98
N GLY A 93 7.46 23.78 -4.01
CA GLY A 93 8.35 23.62 -2.85
C GLY A 93 7.91 22.55 -1.84
N GLN A 94 6.80 21.87 -2.07
CA GLN A 94 6.36 20.74 -1.25
C GLN A 94 6.86 19.42 -1.87
N SER A 95 7.60 18.63 -1.09
CA SER A 95 7.99 17.27 -1.48
C SER A 95 6.90 16.28 -1.07
N VAL A 96 6.36 15.54 -2.02
CA VAL A 96 5.32 14.53 -1.79
C VAL A 96 5.85 13.16 -2.19
N GLY A 97 5.78 12.19 -1.29
CA GLY A 97 6.22 10.82 -1.52
C GLY A 97 5.16 9.79 -1.13
N ASN A 98 5.34 8.58 -1.63
CA ASN A 98 4.51 7.43 -1.31
C ASN A 98 5.37 6.29 -0.77
N ALA A 99 4.93 5.66 0.32
CA ALA A 99 5.48 4.42 0.84
C ALA A 99 4.36 3.37 0.84
N LEU A 100 4.63 2.18 0.31
CA LEU A 100 3.64 1.11 0.21
C LEU A 100 4.19 -0.17 0.85
N GLN A 101 3.49 -0.70 1.85
CA GLN A 101 3.75 -2.02 2.41
C GLN A 101 2.86 -3.03 1.71
N THR A 102 3.44 -4.05 1.09
CA THR A 102 2.71 -5.06 0.32
C THR A 102 3.26 -6.47 0.51
N ASN A 103 2.41 -7.47 0.33
CA ASN A 103 2.83 -8.86 0.25
C ASN A 103 3.38 -9.26 -1.14
N GLY A 104 3.33 -8.37 -2.12
CA GLY A 104 3.92 -8.55 -3.45
C GLY A 104 3.15 -9.45 -4.42
N ILE A 105 2.07 -10.13 -4.01
CA ILE A 105 1.39 -11.16 -4.82
C ILE A 105 0.79 -10.62 -6.12
N LEU A 106 0.38 -9.35 -6.13
CA LEU A 106 -0.27 -8.70 -7.26
C LEU A 106 0.66 -7.77 -8.05
N ILE A 107 1.94 -7.71 -7.68
CA ILE A 107 2.90 -6.85 -8.36
C ILE A 107 3.27 -7.46 -9.72
N ASP A 108 3.07 -6.66 -10.76
CA ASP A 108 3.41 -6.93 -12.14
C ASP A 108 4.22 -5.78 -12.76
N GLU A 109 4.44 -5.81 -14.07
CA GLU A 109 5.18 -4.81 -14.83
C GLU A 109 4.53 -3.41 -14.73
N ASP A 110 3.20 -3.32 -14.71
CA ASP A 110 2.47 -2.05 -14.64
C ASP A 110 2.64 -1.40 -13.26
N TRP A 111 2.58 -2.19 -12.18
CA TRP A 111 2.91 -1.73 -10.84
C TRP A 111 4.35 -1.23 -10.75
N CYS A 112 5.29 -1.97 -11.29
CA CYS A 112 6.70 -1.57 -11.26
C CYS A 112 6.93 -0.27 -12.04
N ARG A 113 6.24 -0.05 -13.17
CA ARG A 113 6.30 1.23 -13.89
C ARG A 113 5.81 2.39 -13.05
N LEU A 114 4.66 2.24 -12.39
CA LEU A 114 4.12 3.26 -11.50
C LEU A 114 5.09 3.57 -10.35
N PHE A 115 5.61 2.53 -9.70
CA PHE A 115 6.53 2.70 -8.56
C PHE A 115 7.82 3.40 -8.96
N HIS A 116 8.40 3.03 -10.09
CA HIS A 116 9.61 3.67 -10.62
C HIS A 116 9.37 5.13 -10.98
N GLU A 117 8.32 5.41 -11.75
CA GLU A 117 7.99 6.75 -12.24
C GLU A 117 7.79 7.75 -11.09
N TYR A 118 7.03 7.34 -10.07
CA TYR A 118 6.68 8.19 -8.94
C TYR A 118 7.51 7.92 -7.68
N LYS A 119 8.59 7.14 -7.80
CA LYS A 119 9.57 6.88 -6.74
C LYS A 119 8.94 6.41 -5.44
N PHE A 120 8.06 5.42 -5.53
CA PHE A 120 7.50 4.78 -4.36
C PHE A 120 8.59 4.08 -3.54
N LEU A 121 8.52 4.21 -2.22
CA LEU A 121 9.27 3.37 -1.31
C LEU A 121 8.46 2.09 -1.04
N ILE A 122 8.97 0.94 -1.45
CA ILE A 122 8.26 -0.33 -1.31
C ILE A 122 8.80 -1.13 -0.14
N GLY A 123 7.92 -1.47 0.81
CA GLY A 123 8.16 -2.48 1.82
C GLY A 123 7.58 -3.82 1.35
N LEU A 124 8.43 -4.74 0.89
CA LEU A 124 8.02 -6.07 0.48
C LEU A 124 8.05 -7.03 1.68
N SER A 125 6.94 -7.72 1.92
CA SER A 125 6.82 -8.67 3.02
C SER A 125 7.48 -10.01 2.68
N LEU A 126 8.66 -10.27 3.22
CA LEU A 126 9.41 -11.51 3.05
C LEU A 126 9.96 -11.99 4.41
N ASP A 127 9.64 -13.23 4.79
CA ASP A 127 10.03 -13.80 6.08
C ASP A 127 11.27 -14.71 5.99
N GLY A 128 12.14 -14.48 5.00
CA GLY A 128 13.40 -15.21 4.83
C GLY A 128 13.31 -16.40 3.87
N PRO A 129 13.95 -17.57 4.19
CA PRO A 129 13.95 -18.73 3.32
C PRO A 129 12.54 -19.27 3.04
N GLN A 130 12.37 -19.95 1.91
CA GLN A 130 11.08 -20.44 1.43
C GLN A 130 10.32 -21.26 2.48
N GLU A 131 11.02 -22.15 3.19
CA GLU A 131 10.42 -23.02 4.20
C GLU A 131 9.77 -22.22 5.35
N VAL A 132 10.43 -21.13 5.78
CA VAL A 132 9.92 -20.24 6.84
C VAL A 132 8.81 -19.39 6.32
N HIS A 133 9.00 -18.77 5.16
CA HIS A 133 8.00 -17.91 4.54
C HIS A 133 6.71 -18.65 4.27
N ASP A 134 6.77 -19.79 3.59
CA ASP A 134 5.61 -20.60 3.20
C ASP A 134 4.92 -21.30 4.38
N HIS A 135 5.62 -21.45 5.51
CA HIS A 135 4.99 -21.92 6.74
C HIS A 135 3.97 -20.92 7.29
N PHE A 136 4.31 -19.62 7.26
CA PHE A 136 3.49 -18.58 7.88
C PHE A 136 2.64 -17.78 6.88
N ARG A 137 3.13 -17.58 5.65
CA ARG A 137 2.46 -16.74 4.63
C ARG A 137 1.79 -17.59 3.56
N ILE A 138 0.67 -18.14 3.93
CA ILE A 138 -0.15 -18.96 3.04
C ILE A 138 -1.26 -18.15 2.39
N ASN A 139 -1.68 -18.58 1.21
CA ASN A 139 -2.87 -18.05 0.55
C ASN A 139 -4.16 -18.70 1.09
N MET A 140 -5.32 -18.26 0.60
CA MET A 140 -6.62 -18.78 1.03
C MET A 140 -6.81 -20.28 0.76
N SER A 141 -6.02 -20.89 -0.13
CA SER A 141 -6.04 -22.34 -0.42
C SER A 141 -4.97 -23.13 0.34
N GLY A 142 -4.26 -22.49 1.29
CA GLY A 142 -3.24 -23.15 2.12
C GLY A 142 -1.89 -23.35 1.41
N ARG A 143 -1.66 -22.74 0.24
CA ARG A 143 -0.37 -22.82 -0.46
C ARG A 143 0.51 -21.66 -0.10
N GLY A 144 1.83 -21.89 -0.02
CA GLY A 144 2.84 -20.88 0.18
C GLY A 144 2.84 -19.76 -0.87
N SER A 145 3.53 -18.71 -0.61
CA SER A 145 3.55 -17.50 -1.45
C SER A 145 4.96 -17.05 -1.84
N TRP A 146 6.01 -17.72 -1.37
CA TRP A 146 7.41 -17.32 -1.54
C TRP A 146 7.80 -17.10 -3.00
N ASP A 147 7.49 -18.04 -3.90
CA ASP A 147 7.84 -17.93 -5.33
C ASP A 147 7.28 -16.64 -5.96
N LYS A 148 6.04 -16.27 -5.61
CA LYS A 148 5.41 -15.05 -6.11
C LYS A 148 6.05 -13.79 -5.56
N VAL A 149 6.41 -13.81 -4.28
CA VAL A 149 7.08 -12.68 -3.63
C VAL A 149 8.48 -12.48 -4.21
N MET A 150 9.23 -13.56 -4.44
CA MET A 150 10.54 -13.50 -5.08
C MET A 150 10.44 -13.01 -6.53
N HIS A 151 9.45 -13.46 -7.28
CA HIS A 151 9.17 -12.94 -8.61
C HIS A 151 8.90 -11.42 -8.61
N ALA A 152 8.09 -10.94 -7.66
CA ALA A 152 7.83 -9.51 -7.48
C ALA A 152 9.12 -8.74 -7.14
N ALA A 153 9.98 -9.29 -6.27
CA ALA A 153 11.27 -8.70 -5.94
C ALA A 153 12.19 -8.57 -7.16
N GLU A 154 12.24 -9.62 -8.01
CA GLU A 154 13.01 -9.61 -9.26
C GLU A 154 12.47 -8.60 -10.26
N LEU A 155 11.14 -8.49 -10.40
CA LEU A 155 10.49 -7.46 -11.22
C LEU A 155 10.85 -6.06 -10.77
N MET A 156 10.68 -5.77 -9.48
CA MET A 156 11.00 -4.47 -8.90
C MET A 156 12.49 -4.12 -9.10
N ASN A 157 13.40 -5.09 -8.90
CA ASN A 157 14.83 -4.88 -9.14
C ASN A 157 15.15 -4.55 -10.61
N ARG A 158 14.52 -5.25 -11.57
CA ARG A 158 14.68 -4.96 -13.02
C ARG A 158 14.18 -3.56 -13.37
N HIS A 159 13.11 -3.10 -12.74
CA HIS A 159 12.52 -1.79 -12.96
C HIS A 159 13.17 -0.68 -12.11
N ARG A 160 14.17 -1.02 -11.27
CA ARG A 160 14.83 -0.05 -10.38
C ARG A 160 13.84 0.66 -9.43
N VAL A 161 12.96 -0.13 -8.87
CA VAL A 161 12.04 0.29 -7.80
C VAL A 161 12.77 0.21 -6.46
#